data_e751f69f4d05f45eac8089c25d12dff3
#
_entry.id   e751f69f4d05f45eac8089c25d12dff3
#
_cell.length_a   1.000
_cell.length_b   1.000
_cell.length_c   1.000
_cell.angle_alpha   90.00
_cell.angle_beta   90.00
_cell.angle_gamma   90.00
#
_symmetry.space_group_name_H-M   'P 1'
#
loop_
_entity.id
_entity.type
_entity.pdbx_description
1 polymer ?
#
loop_
_entity_poly.entity_id
_entity_poly.type
_entity_poly.pdbx_seq_one_letter_code
_entity_poly.pdbx_strand_id
1 'polypeptide(L)'
;MTGPTALTLTRPPSLAPLLARGALLSPFKRPRPDAQFPRTRLVLPGVRVDLARLAAYERVCGFPVGEDALPVTYPHVLGFPLAIRLMSGRGFPLPLLGLVHTSFTVTRHERMPPGGRYELSVHVEGLVPHRRGTQATVVTEVRRGGAAVWESTSTYLARHRTDRPGSAPREPEAHKPPPPVCEWRLAGDVGRRYGAASGDRNPIHLHPLTARLFGFPGAIAHGMWTVARCLAAHGTPQHCHLRAEFRAPVLLPGTVTYAAQDGRFELRGPQDRIHVTGEVYPM
;
A
#
# COMPACT_ATOMS: atom_id res chain seq x y z
N MET A 1 -11.90 23.95 14.79
CA MET A 1 -11.31 23.23 13.63
C MET A 1 -12.46 22.53 12.91
N THR A 2 -12.82 22.99 11.71
CA THR A 2 -13.86 22.34 10.88
C THR A 2 -13.39 20.94 10.48
N GLY A 3 -14.19 19.93 10.78
CA GLY A 3 -13.93 18.55 10.42
C GLY A 3 -13.79 18.36 8.89
N PRO A 4 -13.28 17.22 8.42
CA PRO A 4 -13.11 16.95 7.00
C PRO A 4 -14.47 17.02 6.28
N THR A 5 -14.52 17.76 5.17
CA THR A 5 -15.72 17.81 4.32
C THR A 5 -15.88 16.49 3.58
N ALA A 6 -16.98 15.79 3.78
CA ALA A 6 -17.28 14.55 3.06
C ALA A 6 -17.74 14.86 1.62
N LEU A 7 -17.15 14.16 0.65
CA LEU A 7 -17.55 14.16 -0.75
C LEU A 7 -17.95 12.74 -1.17
N THR A 8 -19.24 12.54 -1.37
CA THR A 8 -19.78 11.25 -1.80
C THR A 8 -19.63 11.09 -3.31
N LEU A 9 -19.10 9.95 -3.72
CA LEU A 9 -18.95 9.55 -5.12
C LEU A 9 -20.04 8.57 -5.51
N THR A 10 -20.49 8.63 -6.75
CA THR A 10 -21.48 7.71 -7.31
C THR A 10 -20.86 6.47 -7.97
N ARG A 11 -19.56 6.55 -8.31
CA ARG A 11 -18.80 5.46 -8.95
C ARG A 11 -17.31 5.56 -8.62
N PRO A 12 -16.57 4.43 -8.67
CA PRO A 12 -15.12 4.46 -8.51
C PRO A 12 -14.46 5.37 -9.55
N PRO A 13 -13.47 6.18 -9.18
CA PRO A 13 -12.71 6.97 -10.13
C PRO A 13 -11.90 6.11 -11.09
N SER A 14 -11.80 6.54 -12.36
CA SER A 14 -10.93 5.89 -13.34
C SER A 14 -9.46 6.18 -13.03
N LEU A 15 -8.64 5.14 -12.88
CA LEU A 15 -7.23 5.26 -12.49
C LEU A 15 -6.34 5.87 -13.57
N ALA A 16 -6.53 5.50 -14.86
CA ALA A 16 -5.64 5.93 -15.94
C ALA A 16 -5.53 7.46 -16.06
N PRO A 17 -6.63 8.24 -16.15
CA PRO A 17 -6.53 9.70 -16.22
C PRO A 17 -6.01 10.32 -14.91
N LEU A 18 -6.25 9.69 -13.75
CA LEU A 18 -5.76 10.19 -12.48
C LEU A 18 -4.25 10.00 -12.35
N LEU A 19 -3.72 8.85 -12.76
CA LEU A 19 -2.29 8.58 -12.78
C LEU A 19 -1.57 9.50 -13.76
N ALA A 20 -2.13 9.69 -14.97
CA ALA A 20 -1.59 10.64 -15.95
C ALA A 20 -1.56 12.08 -15.38
N ARG A 21 -2.68 12.54 -14.78
CA ARG A 21 -2.73 13.86 -14.12
C ARG A 21 -1.69 13.98 -13.00
N GLY A 22 -1.58 12.97 -12.15
CA GLY A 22 -0.61 12.97 -11.07
C GLY A 22 0.83 13.02 -11.56
N ALA A 23 1.14 12.28 -12.63
CA ALA A 23 2.45 12.32 -13.29
C ALA A 23 2.76 13.71 -13.86
N LEU A 24 1.83 14.30 -14.63
CA LEU A 24 1.98 15.63 -15.22
C LEU A 24 2.14 16.74 -14.18
N LEU A 25 1.46 16.64 -13.05
CA LEU A 25 1.54 17.64 -11.99
C LEU A 25 2.77 17.46 -11.08
N SER A 26 3.39 16.28 -11.07
CA SER A 26 4.50 15.95 -10.15
C SER A 26 5.68 16.94 -10.23
N PRO A 27 6.16 17.41 -11.39
CA PRO A 27 7.27 18.36 -11.46
C PRO A 27 6.97 19.73 -10.83
N PHE A 28 5.70 20.09 -10.71
CA PHE A 28 5.25 21.37 -10.17
C PHE A 28 4.95 21.31 -8.66
N LYS A 29 5.02 20.13 -8.05
CA LYS A 29 4.79 19.96 -6.62
C LYS A 29 6.02 20.37 -5.83
N ARG A 30 5.76 21.02 -4.68
CA ARG A 30 6.80 21.44 -3.74
C ARG A 30 6.50 20.82 -2.37
N PRO A 31 7.04 19.62 -2.10
CA PRO A 31 6.76 18.91 -0.86
C PRO A 31 7.33 19.68 0.34
N ARG A 32 6.48 19.95 1.33
CA ARG A 32 6.82 20.55 2.61
C ARG A 32 5.91 19.99 3.70
N PRO A 33 6.41 19.76 4.92
CA PRO A 33 5.62 19.19 6.00
C PRO A 33 4.52 20.12 6.53
N ASP A 34 4.67 21.43 6.35
CA ASP A 34 3.74 22.48 6.71
C ASP A 34 2.79 22.89 5.57
N ALA A 35 2.87 22.23 4.42
CA ALA A 35 2.00 22.50 3.29
C ALA A 35 0.53 22.18 3.61
N GLN A 36 -0.37 22.97 3.05
CA GLN A 36 -1.79 22.63 3.08
C GLN A 36 -2.04 21.35 2.24
N PHE A 37 -2.97 20.53 2.69
CA PHE A 37 -3.38 19.31 2.01
C PHE A 37 -4.91 19.17 2.01
N PRO A 38 -5.48 18.34 1.11
CA PRO A 38 -6.92 18.18 1.01
C PRO A 38 -7.51 17.65 2.31
N ARG A 39 -8.45 18.40 2.92
CA ARG A 39 -9.22 17.97 4.08
C ARG A 39 -10.49 17.18 3.68
N THR A 40 -10.62 16.86 2.40
CA THR A 40 -11.78 16.13 1.88
C THR A 40 -11.66 14.65 2.21
N ARG A 41 -12.72 14.09 2.79
CA ARG A 41 -12.94 12.65 2.89
C ARG A 41 -13.76 12.20 1.68
N LEU A 42 -13.22 11.38 0.81
CA LEU A 42 -13.98 10.75 -0.27
C LEU A 42 -14.74 9.56 0.28
N VAL A 43 -16.03 9.47 -0.04
CA VAL A 43 -16.90 8.36 0.36
C VAL A 43 -17.49 7.72 -0.89
N LEU A 44 -17.41 6.40 -0.99
CA LEU A 44 -17.99 5.61 -2.08
C LEU A 44 -18.89 4.53 -1.48
N PRO A 45 -20.22 4.73 -1.45
CA PRO A 45 -21.15 3.73 -0.94
C PRO A 45 -21.44 2.64 -1.97
N GLY A 46 -21.92 1.50 -1.48
CA GLY A 46 -22.46 0.45 -2.31
C GLY A 46 -21.46 -0.34 -3.15
N VAL A 47 -20.20 -0.33 -2.76
CA VAL A 47 -19.13 -1.06 -3.44
C VAL A 47 -19.39 -2.57 -3.37
N ARG A 48 -19.33 -3.22 -4.52
CA ARG A 48 -19.33 -4.67 -4.68
C ARG A 48 -17.98 -5.15 -5.18
N VAL A 49 -17.57 -6.32 -4.76
CA VAL A 49 -16.32 -6.94 -5.19
C VAL A 49 -16.51 -7.58 -6.57
N ASP A 50 -15.64 -7.27 -7.50
CA ASP A 50 -15.49 -8.00 -8.75
C ASP A 50 -14.75 -9.32 -8.46
N LEU A 51 -15.48 -10.44 -8.52
CA LEU A 51 -14.95 -11.74 -8.17
C LEU A 51 -13.85 -12.23 -9.12
N ALA A 52 -13.92 -11.87 -10.41
CA ALA A 52 -12.87 -12.22 -11.36
C ALA A 52 -11.55 -11.49 -11.03
N ARG A 53 -11.66 -10.22 -10.69
CA ARG A 53 -10.52 -9.41 -10.25
C ARG A 53 -9.97 -9.85 -8.90
N LEU A 54 -10.84 -10.23 -7.96
CA LEU A 54 -10.44 -10.82 -6.69
C LEU A 54 -9.63 -12.10 -6.91
N ALA A 55 -10.16 -13.04 -7.69
CA ALA A 55 -9.47 -14.29 -8.00
C ALA A 55 -8.10 -14.07 -8.69
N ALA A 56 -7.99 -13.08 -9.57
CA ALA A 56 -6.71 -12.70 -10.16
C ALA A 56 -5.72 -12.15 -9.13
N TYR A 57 -6.21 -11.34 -8.18
CA TYR A 57 -5.42 -10.82 -7.06
C TYR A 57 -4.94 -11.95 -6.14
N GLU A 58 -5.84 -12.85 -5.75
CA GLU A 58 -5.54 -14.00 -4.91
C GLU A 58 -4.43 -14.86 -5.52
N ARG A 59 -4.56 -15.21 -6.82
CA ARG A 59 -3.55 -15.99 -7.54
C ARG A 59 -2.19 -15.31 -7.59
N VAL A 60 -2.14 -14.01 -7.92
CA VAL A 60 -0.84 -13.32 -8.06
C VAL A 60 -0.17 -13.08 -6.71
N CYS A 61 -0.92 -12.94 -5.63
CA CYS A 61 -0.42 -12.78 -4.26
C CYS A 61 -0.20 -14.12 -3.54
N GLY A 62 -0.76 -15.22 -4.07
CA GLY A 62 -0.64 -16.56 -3.48
C GLY A 62 -1.61 -16.83 -2.34
N PHE A 63 -2.73 -16.10 -2.27
CA PHE A 63 -3.85 -16.47 -1.42
C PHE A 63 -4.63 -17.63 -2.03
N PRO A 64 -5.30 -18.47 -1.22
CA PRO A 64 -6.31 -19.42 -1.73
C PRO A 64 -7.39 -18.68 -2.51
N VAL A 65 -7.90 -19.29 -3.56
CA VAL A 65 -8.95 -18.70 -4.41
C VAL A 65 -10.32 -19.23 -4.00
N GLY A 66 -11.28 -18.33 -3.86
CA GLY A 66 -12.65 -18.69 -3.57
C GLY A 66 -12.98 -18.86 -2.08
N GLU A 67 -12.16 -18.30 -1.22
CA GLU A 67 -12.42 -18.21 0.21
C GLU A 67 -13.68 -17.39 0.53
N ASP A 68 -14.30 -17.66 1.66
CA ASP A 68 -15.51 -16.97 2.14
C ASP A 68 -15.21 -15.54 2.70
N ALA A 69 -13.95 -15.14 2.72
CA ALA A 69 -13.51 -13.84 3.17
C ALA A 69 -12.44 -13.23 2.25
N LEU A 70 -12.49 -11.91 2.07
CA LEU A 70 -11.47 -11.17 1.33
C LEU A 70 -10.09 -11.30 2.01
N PRO A 71 -9.00 -11.44 1.24
CA PRO A 71 -7.66 -11.24 1.75
C PRO A 71 -7.54 -9.93 2.52
N VAL A 72 -6.85 -9.93 3.65
CA VAL A 72 -6.77 -8.76 4.56
C VAL A 72 -6.24 -7.50 3.86
N THR A 73 -5.48 -7.64 2.79
CA THR A 73 -4.91 -6.55 1.98
C THR A 73 -5.81 -6.12 0.81
N TYR A 74 -6.84 -6.89 0.45
CA TYR A 74 -7.66 -6.57 -0.72
C TYR A 74 -8.51 -5.30 -0.59
N PRO A 75 -9.03 -4.93 0.60
CA PRO A 75 -9.74 -3.66 0.77
C PRO A 75 -8.89 -2.43 0.43
N HIS A 76 -7.56 -2.49 0.61
CA HIS A 76 -6.66 -1.44 0.13
C HIS A 76 -6.72 -1.28 -1.40
N VAL A 77 -6.83 -2.39 -2.15
CA VAL A 77 -7.01 -2.35 -3.62
C VAL A 77 -8.33 -1.69 -4.01
N LEU A 78 -9.40 -1.95 -3.25
CA LEU A 78 -10.70 -1.30 -3.48
C LEU A 78 -10.65 0.21 -3.19
N GLY A 79 -9.90 0.63 -2.16
CA GLY A 79 -9.70 2.04 -1.80
C GLY A 79 -8.71 2.80 -2.69
N PHE A 80 -7.85 2.09 -3.42
CA PHE A 80 -6.76 2.68 -4.21
C PHE A 80 -7.22 3.76 -5.21
N PRO A 81 -8.33 3.61 -5.97
CA PRO A 81 -8.80 4.68 -6.86
C PRO A 81 -9.16 5.98 -6.13
N LEU A 82 -9.70 5.90 -4.91
CA LEU A 82 -10.02 7.07 -4.11
C LEU A 82 -8.74 7.74 -3.59
N ALA A 83 -7.77 6.95 -3.11
CA ALA A 83 -6.47 7.45 -2.68
C ALA A 83 -5.74 8.18 -3.82
N ILE A 84 -5.69 7.58 -5.02
CA ILE A 84 -5.08 8.21 -6.19
C ILE A 84 -5.84 9.48 -6.61
N ARG A 85 -7.17 9.53 -6.48
CA ARG A 85 -7.93 10.76 -6.76
C ARG A 85 -7.51 11.92 -5.86
N LEU A 86 -7.27 11.67 -4.57
CA LEU A 86 -6.76 12.68 -3.63
C LEU A 86 -5.31 13.06 -3.96
N MET A 87 -4.43 12.07 -4.08
CA MET A 87 -2.99 12.30 -4.24
C MET A 87 -2.61 12.87 -5.61
N SER A 88 -3.37 12.60 -6.67
CA SER A 88 -3.15 13.19 -8.00
C SER A 88 -3.71 14.60 -8.14
N GLY A 89 -4.47 15.11 -7.16
CA GLY A 89 -5.09 16.43 -7.18
C GLY A 89 -4.09 17.58 -7.01
N ARG A 90 -4.45 18.79 -7.47
CA ARG A 90 -3.62 20.00 -7.30
C ARG A 90 -3.39 20.34 -5.83
N GLY A 91 -4.39 20.14 -4.98
CA GLY A 91 -4.30 20.42 -3.54
C GLY A 91 -3.43 19.45 -2.73
N PHE A 92 -3.04 18.29 -3.28
CA PHE A 92 -2.10 17.40 -2.61
C PHE A 92 -0.67 17.85 -2.90
N PRO A 93 0.15 18.21 -1.91
CA PRO A 93 1.41 18.92 -2.13
C PRO A 93 2.58 18.03 -2.54
N LEU A 94 2.47 16.70 -2.36
CA LEU A 94 3.55 15.78 -2.70
C LEU A 94 3.44 15.31 -4.16
N PRO A 95 4.58 15.12 -4.87
CA PRO A 95 4.58 14.57 -6.22
C PRO A 95 4.15 13.12 -6.21
N LEU A 96 3.24 12.71 -7.11
CA LEU A 96 2.83 11.32 -7.23
C LEU A 96 3.98 10.44 -7.77
N LEU A 97 4.74 10.97 -8.74
CA LEU A 97 5.94 10.32 -9.24
C LEU A 97 7.05 10.39 -8.19
N GLY A 98 7.66 9.25 -7.90
CA GLY A 98 8.72 9.13 -6.88
C GLY A 98 8.20 9.09 -5.44
N LEU A 99 6.90 9.08 -5.22
CA LEU A 99 6.30 8.86 -3.91
C LEU A 99 6.54 7.40 -3.48
N VAL A 100 7.13 7.21 -2.31
CA VAL A 100 7.52 5.89 -1.80
C VAL A 100 6.58 5.48 -0.69
N HIS A 101 5.91 4.35 -0.82
CA HIS A 101 5.14 3.74 0.27
C HIS A 101 6.12 3.22 1.33
N THR A 102 6.01 3.69 2.57
CA THR A 102 6.97 3.41 3.64
C THR A 102 6.42 2.51 4.73
N SER A 103 5.12 2.57 5.01
CA SER A 103 4.48 1.66 5.94
C SER A 103 3.00 1.46 5.61
N PHE A 104 2.48 0.34 6.08
CA PHE A 104 1.09 -0.06 5.93
C PHE A 104 0.63 -0.74 7.21
N THR A 105 -0.43 -0.19 7.83
CA THR A 105 -1.09 -0.80 8.98
C THR A 105 -2.52 -1.13 8.64
N VAL A 106 -3.04 -2.21 9.20
CA VAL A 106 -4.45 -2.60 9.06
C VAL A 106 -4.99 -3.05 10.41
N THR A 107 -6.24 -2.67 10.67
CA THR A 107 -7.09 -3.28 11.67
C THR A 107 -8.27 -3.91 10.95
N ARG A 108 -8.40 -5.24 11.04
CA ARG A 108 -9.56 -5.98 10.54
C ARG A 108 -10.45 -6.37 11.72
N HIS A 109 -11.58 -5.69 11.83
CA HIS A 109 -12.57 -5.89 12.90
C HIS A 109 -13.49 -7.08 12.63
N GLU A 110 -13.79 -7.35 11.34
CA GLU A 110 -14.68 -8.43 10.93
C GLU A 110 -14.20 -9.08 9.62
N ARG A 111 -14.65 -10.32 9.41
CA ARG A 111 -14.53 -10.96 8.09
C ARG A 111 -15.35 -10.20 7.06
N MET A 112 -14.78 -10.05 5.89
CA MET A 112 -15.41 -9.35 4.77
C MET A 112 -15.77 -10.35 3.67
N PRO A 113 -17.02 -10.84 3.60
CA PRO A 113 -17.41 -11.81 2.57
C PRO A 113 -17.33 -11.19 1.17
N PRO A 114 -16.86 -11.93 0.13
CA PRO A 114 -16.76 -11.43 -1.25
C PRO A 114 -18.09 -10.95 -1.85
N GLY A 115 -19.21 -11.55 -1.45
CA GLY A 115 -20.55 -11.12 -1.85
C GLY A 115 -21.11 -9.90 -1.10
N GLY A 116 -20.35 -9.34 -0.17
CA GLY A 116 -20.77 -8.20 0.65
C GLY A 116 -20.95 -6.91 -0.15
N ARG A 117 -21.66 -5.97 0.47
CA ARG A 117 -21.80 -4.59 -0.01
C ARG A 117 -21.14 -3.66 1.00
N TYR A 118 -20.22 -2.82 0.53
CA TYR A 118 -19.36 -2.01 1.38
C TYR A 118 -19.48 -0.53 1.08
N GLU A 119 -19.17 0.28 2.07
CA GLU A 119 -18.87 1.70 1.90
C GLU A 119 -17.38 1.90 2.15
N LEU A 120 -16.72 2.56 1.22
CA LEU A 120 -15.30 2.92 1.31
C LEU A 120 -15.17 4.39 1.62
N SER A 121 -14.32 4.75 2.56
CA SER A 121 -13.91 6.15 2.72
C SER A 121 -12.38 6.27 2.73
N VAL A 122 -11.88 7.36 2.11
CA VAL A 122 -10.45 7.64 2.05
C VAL A 122 -10.21 9.12 2.29
N HIS A 123 -9.21 9.44 3.11
CA HIS A 123 -8.77 10.81 3.34
C HIS A 123 -7.27 10.89 3.62
N VAL A 124 -6.70 12.07 3.45
CA VAL A 124 -5.35 12.40 3.92
C VAL A 124 -5.49 12.88 5.36
N GLU A 125 -4.82 12.19 6.28
CA GLU A 125 -4.84 12.54 7.70
C GLU A 125 -3.87 13.65 8.03
N GLY A 126 -2.66 13.61 7.46
CA GLY A 126 -1.64 14.59 7.76
C GLY A 126 -0.39 14.52 6.91
N LEU A 127 0.44 15.54 7.09
CA LEU A 127 1.81 15.61 6.60
C LEU A 127 2.73 15.75 7.81
N VAL A 128 3.85 15.03 7.79
CA VAL A 128 4.87 15.12 8.85
C VAL A 128 6.27 15.24 8.25
N PRO A 129 7.19 15.93 8.95
CA PRO A 129 8.59 15.96 8.54
C PRO A 129 9.22 14.59 8.68
N HIS A 130 10.07 14.23 7.74
CA HIS A 130 10.88 13.02 7.76
C HIS A 130 12.32 13.38 7.39
N ARG A 131 13.33 12.69 7.95
CA ARG A 131 14.76 12.96 7.70
C ARG A 131 15.17 12.96 6.22
N ARG A 132 14.37 12.37 5.34
CA ARG A 132 14.59 12.29 3.89
C ARG A 132 13.55 13.09 3.09
N GLY A 133 12.74 13.93 3.74
CA GLY A 133 11.70 14.68 3.04
C GLY A 133 10.41 14.89 3.84
N THR A 134 9.28 14.77 3.17
CA THR A 134 7.94 14.93 3.76
C THR A 134 7.13 13.64 3.59
N GLN A 135 6.49 13.20 4.65
CA GLN A 135 5.66 12.01 4.68
C GLN A 135 4.18 12.40 4.78
N ALA A 136 3.34 11.76 3.97
CA ALA A 136 1.89 11.87 4.03
C ALA A 136 1.27 10.59 4.60
N THR A 137 0.23 10.74 5.42
CA THR A 137 -0.58 9.65 5.94
C THR A 137 -1.92 9.63 5.23
N VAL A 138 -2.30 8.49 4.66
CA VAL A 138 -3.58 8.26 3.99
C VAL A 138 -4.31 7.15 4.73
N VAL A 139 -5.54 7.44 5.14
CA VAL A 139 -6.41 6.51 5.84
C VAL A 139 -7.49 6.01 4.90
N THR A 140 -7.71 4.68 4.91
CA THR A 140 -8.81 4.02 4.21
C THR A 140 -9.64 3.26 5.22
N GLU A 141 -10.94 3.48 5.22
CA GLU A 141 -11.90 2.79 6.08
C GLU A 141 -12.94 2.08 5.21
N VAL A 142 -13.32 0.89 5.62
CA VAL A 142 -14.41 0.12 5.00
C VAL A 142 -15.49 -0.15 6.02
N ARG A 143 -16.73 0.17 5.66
CA ARG A 143 -17.93 -0.06 6.48
C ARG A 143 -18.87 -1.06 5.83
N ARG A 144 -19.56 -1.81 6.67
CA ARG A 144 -20.68 -2.70 6.31
C ARG A 144 -21.81 -2.50 7.31
N GLY A 145 -23.00 -2.15 6.82
CA GLY A 145 -24.14 -1.87 7.71
C GLY A 145 -23.89 -0.72 8.70
N GLY A 146 -23.06 0.27 8.35
CA GLY A 146 -22.71 1.39 9.22
C GLY A 146 -21.55 1.14 10.20
N ALA A 147 -21.16 -0.13 10.45
CA ALA A 147 -20.02 -0.46 11.31
C ALA A 147 -18.70 -0.48 10.50
N ALA A 148 -17.60 -0.01 11.09
CA ALA A 148 -16.28 -0.16 10.53
C ALA A 148 -15.85 -1.63 10.65
N VAL A 149 -15.55 -2.28 9.50
CA VAL A 149 -15.14 -3.68 9.45
C VAL A 149 -13.66 -3.83 9.14
N TRP A 150 -13.05 -2.78 8.57
CA TRP A 150 -11.65 -2.76 8.20
C TRP A 150 -11.14 -1.33 8.06
N GLU A 151 -9.94 -1.09 8.53
CA GLU A 151 -9.25 0.20 8.45
C GLU A 151 -7.80 0.00 8.08
N SER A 152 -7.22 0.93 7.31
CA SER A 152 -5.77 0.95 7.08
C SER A 152 -5.22 2.36 7.10
N THR A 153 -3.95 2.44 7.49
CA THR A 153 -3.14 3.63 7.39
C THR A 153 -1.93 3.33 6.51
N SER A 154 -1.78 4.10 5.44
CA SER A 154 -0.63 4.04 4.53
C SER A 154 0.20 5.30 4.66
N THR A 155 1.53 5.17 4.79
CA THR A 155 2.42 6.32 4.78
C THR A 155 3.24 6.38 3.50
N TYR A 156 3.32 7.58 2.93
CA TYR A 156 4.01 7.83 1.67
C TYR A 156 5.05 8.93 1.83
N LEU A 157 6.28 8.67 1.44
CA LEU A 157 7.40 9.61 1.53
C LEU A 157 7.72 10.23 0.18
N ALA A 158 7.65 11.56 0.10
CA ALA A 158 8.27 12.36 -0.95
C ALA A 158 9.68 12.75 -0.51
N ARG A 159 10.69 12.25 -1.22
CA ARG A 159 12.09 12.55 -0.90
C ARG A 159 12.48 13.94 -1.42
N HIS A 160 13.05 14.75 -0.56
CA HIS A 160 13.67 16.04 -0.90
C HIS A 160 14.67 16.44 0.19
N ARG A 161 15.50 17.45 -0.07
CA ARG A 161 16.39 18.01 0.95
C ARG A 161 15.56 18.65 2.06
N THR A 162 15.97 18.44 3.30
CA THR A 162 15.32 19.02 4.48
C THR A 162 16.41 19.45 5.46
N ASP A 163 16.25 20.63 6.03
CA ASP A 163 17.14 21.16 7.07
C ASP A 163 16.67 20.80 8.48
N ARG A 164 15.51 20.13 8.58
CA ARG A 164 14.96 19.68 9.87
C ARG A 164 15.51 18.29 10.20
N PRO A 165 16.09 18.10 11.40
CA PRO A 165 16.37 16.77 11.89
C PRO A 165 15.03 16.02 11.95
N GLY A 166 14.87 14.99 11.12
CA GLY A 166 13.73 14.08 11.23
C GLY A 166 13.82 13.33 12.54
N SER A 167 12.70 12.84 13.04
CA SER A 167 12.68 11.92 14.18
C SER A 167 13.75 10.86 13.96
N ALA A 168 14.59 10.64 14.98
CA ALA A 168 15.57 9.56 14.94
C ALA A 168 14.86 8.26 14.55
N PRO A 169 15.47 7.39 13.76
CA PRO A 169 14.91 6.07 13.54
C PRO A 169 14.66 5.48 14.93
N ARG A 170 13.44 5.02 15.20
CA ARG A 170 13.23 4.17 16.35
C ARG A 170 14.22 3.02 16.17
N GLU A 171 15.18 2.91 17.06
CA GLU A 171 16.11 1.78 17.05
C GLU A 171 15.26 0.53 16.94
N PRO A 172 15.54 -0.39 16.01
CA PRO A 172 14.86 -1.66 15.99
C PRO A 172 15.10 -2.25 17.37
N GLU A 173 14.07 -2.53 18.14
CA GLU A 173 14.22 -3.38 19.29
C GLU A 173 15.05 -4.57 18.83
N ALA A 174 16.09 -4.92 19.59
CA ALA A 174 17.05 -5.97 19.25
C ALA A 174 16.35 -7.33 19.26
N HIS A 175 15.51 -7.57 18.28
CA HIS A 175 14.80 -8.81 18.11
C HIS A 175 15.63 -9.72 17.21
N LYS A 176 15.80 -10.95 17.66
CA LYS A 176 16.42 -11.99 16.85
C LYS A 176 15.63 -12.09 15.53
N PRO A 177 16.30 -12.01 14.37
CA PRO A 177 15.62 -12.11 13.09
C PRO A 177 14.90 -13.46 12.97
N PRO A 178 13.66 -13.50 12.42
CA PRO A 178 12.92 -14.74 12.28
C PRO A 178 13.67 -15.73 11.39
N PRO A 179 13.56 -17.05 11.66
CA PRO A 179 14.20 -18.06 10.84
C PRO A 179 13.61 -18.08 9.41
N PRO A 180 14.41 -18.47 8.39
CA PRO A 180 13.92 -18.64 7.03
C PRO A 180 12.91 -19.80 6.97
N VAL A 181 11.81 -19.58 6.25
CA VAL A 181 10.75 -20.58 6.03
C VAL A 181 10.84 -21.15 4.62
N CYS A 182 10.94 -20.31 3.60
CA CYS A 182 11.04 -20.71 2.22
C CYS A 182 11.65 -19.62 1.33
N GLU A 183 12.12 -20.04 0.16
CA GLU A 183 12.62 -19.18 -0.89
C GLU A 183 11.58 -19.03 -2.01
N TRP A 184 11.42 -17.83 -2.54
CA TRP A 184 10.56 -17.55 -3.68
C TRP A 184 11.35 -17.01 -4.86
N ARG A 185 11.24 -17.69 -6.00
CA ARG A 185 11.73 -17.21 -7.29
C ARG A 185 10.64 -16.34 -7.93
N LEU A 186 10.96 -15.08 -8.13
CA LEU A 186 10.03 -14.09 -8.64
C LEU A 186 10.21 -13.92 -10.15
N ALA A 187 9.14 -14.16 -10.91
CA ALA A 187 9.15 -13.96 -12.35
C ALA A 187 9.16 -12.45 -12.69
N GLY A 188 9.73 -12.10 -13.85
CA GLY A 188 9.83 -10.71 -14.29
C GLY A 188 8.47 -10.05 -14.62
N ASP A 189 7.39 -10.83 -14.71
CA ASP A 189 6.05 -10.36 -15.02
C ASP A 189 5.15 -10.12 -13.78
N VAL A 190 5.64 -10.42 -12.57
CA VAL A 190 4.90 -10.24 -11.31
C VAL A 190 4.30 -8.83 -11.20
N GLY A 191 5.10 -7.81 -11.51
CA GLY A 191 4.63 -6.42 -11.48
C GLY A 191 3.44 -6.17 -12.43
N ARG A 192 3.49 -6.71 -13.65
CA ARG A 192 2.39 -6.57 -14.63
C ARG A 192 1.14 -7.32 -14.18
N ARG A 193 1.29 -8.55 -13.68
CA ARG A 193 0.15 -9.37 -13.18
C ARG A 193 -0.52 -8.70 -11.98
N TYR A 194 0.26 -8.23 -11.02
CA TYR A 194 -0.27 -7.50 -9.88
C TYR A 194 -0.91 -6.18 -10.30
N GLY A 195 -0.27 -5.40 -11.19
CA GLY A 195 -0.82 -4.16 -11.71
C GLY A 195 -2.15 -4.35 -12.45
N ALA A 196 -2.34 -5.49 -13.15
CA ALA A 196 -3.61 -5.85 -13.77
C ALA A 196 -4.70 -6.13 -12.72
N ALA A 197 -4.37 -6.85 -11.66
CA ALA A 197 -5.31 -7.22 -10.60
C ALA A 197 -5.61 -6.06 -9.64
N SER A 198 -4.61 -5.26 -9.26
CA SER A 198 -4.78 -4.15 -8.30
C SER A 198 -5.19 -2.83 -8.94
N GLY A 199 -4.85 -2.63 -10.23
CA GLY A 199 -4.99 -1.35 -10.92
C GLY A 199 -3.80 -0.41 -10.71
N ASP A 200 -2.84 -0.74 -9.88
CA ASP A 200 -1.60 0.03 -9.73
C ASP A 200 -0.68 -0.23 -10.92
N ARG A 201 -0.75 0.65 -11.90
CA ARG A 201 0.05 0.58 -13.13
C ARG A 201 1.19 1.60 -13.14
N ASN A 202 1.82 1.83 -11.98
CA ASN A 202 3.00 2.68 -11.93
C ASN A 202 4.11 2.07 -12.82
N PRO A 203 4.66 2.84 -13.79
CA PRO A 203 5.62 2.33 -14.79
C PRO A 203 6.85 1.61 -14.23
N ILE A 204 7.28 1.95 -13.00
CA ILE A 204 8.45 1.33 -12.36
C ILE A 204 8.27 -0.18 -12.10
N HIS A 205 7.02 -0.64 -12.06
CA HIS A 205 6.68 -2.05 -11.80
C HIS A 205 6.42 -2.84 -13.10
N LEU A 206 6.18 -2.15 -14.21
CA LEU A 206 5.67 -2.77 -15.44
C LEU A 206 6.79 -3.18 -16.40
N HIS A 207 7.84 -2.36 -16.50
CA HIS A 207 8.90 -2.59 -17.47
C HIS A 207 10.26 -2.11 -16.98
N PRO A 208 11.37 -2.87 -17.26
CA PRO A 208 12.72 -2.48 -16.83
C PRO A 208 13.18 -1.13 -17.36
N LEU A 209 12.85 -0.79 -18.62
CA LEU A 209 13.26 0.49 -19.21
C LEU A 209 12.59 1.67 -18.51
N THR A 210 11.30 1.57 -18.20
CA THR A 210 10.61 2.64 -17.46
C THR A 210 11.12 2.75 -16.02
N ALA A 211 11.44 1.64 -15.37
CA ALA A 211 12.03 1.65 -14.03
C ALA A 211 13.41 2.35 -14.00
N ARG A 212 14.24 2.17 -15.04
CA ARG A 212 15.54 2.84 -15.17
C ARG A 212 15.43 4.36 -15.24
N LEU A 213 14.39 4.90 -15.86
CA LEU A 213 14.14 6.35 -15.87
C LEU A 213 13.91 6.92 -14.47
N PHE A 214 13.53 6.08 -13.51
CA PHE A 214 13.35 6.44 -12.09
C PHE A 214 14.50 5.98 -11.18
N GLY A 215 15.65 5.59 -11.77
CA GLY A 215 16.86 5.23 -11.03
C GLY A 215 16.91 3.79 -10.50
N PHE A 216 16.00 2.90 -10.94
CA PHE A 216 16.06 1.49 -10.60
C PHE A 216 16.81 0.71 -11.68
N PRO A 217 17.62 -0.30 -11.33
CA PRO A 217 18.35 -1.10 -12.33
C PRO A 217 17.45 -1.99 -13.18
N GLY A 218 16.21 -2.24 -12.76
CA GLY A 218 15.20 -3.05 -13.42
C GLY A 218 13.83 -2.81 -12.84
N ALA A 219 12.80 -3.51 -13.34
CA ALA A 219 11.47 -3.45 -12.75
C ALA A 219 11.49 -3.91 -11.29
N ILE A 220 10.64 -3.32 -10.46
CA ILE A 220 10.53 -3.68 -9.04
C ILE A 220 9.13 -4.20 -8.72
N ALA A 221 9.02 -5.11 -7.76
CA ALA A 221 7.72 -5.54 -7.26
C ALA A 221 7.00 -4.38 -6.55
N HIS A 222 5.67 -4.37 -6.60
CA HIS A 222 4.88 -3.46 -5.78
C HIS A 222 5.07 -3.77 -4.30
N GLY A 223 5.25 -2.75 -3.47
CA GLY A 223 5.35 -2.94 -2.02
C GLY A 223 4.13 -3.71 -1.47
N MET A 224 2.93 -3.32 -1.87
CA MET A 224 1.70 -4.01 -1.44
C MET A 224 1.59 -5.46 -1.92
N TRP A 225 2.20 -5.81 -3.07
CA TRP A 225 2.32 -7.22 -3.47
C TRP A 225 3.23 -7.99 -2.52
N THR A 226 4.37 -7.41 -2.11
CA THR A 226 5.31 -8.10 -1.20
C THR A 226 4.66 -8.38 0.16
N VAL A 227 3.93 -7.41 0.71
CA VAL A 227 3.16 -7.60 1.97
C VAL A 227 2.05 -8.64 1.77
N ALA A 228 1.26 -8.53 0.70
CA ALA A 228 0.19 -9.49 0.42
C ALA A 228 0.73 -10.92 0.26
N ARG A 229 1.88 -11.10 -0.42
CA ARG A 229 2.53 -12.39 -0.60
C ARG A 229 3.03 -12.97 0.74
N CYS A 230 3.62 -12.13 1.59
CA CYS A 230 4.02 -12.56 2.93
C CYS A 230 2.81 -12.97 3.77
N LEU A 231 1.74 -12.19 3.77
CA LEU A 231 0.53 -12.48 4.53
C LEU A 231 -0.23 -13.71 4.02
N ALA A 232 -0.16 -13.99 2.71
CA ALA A 232 -0.70 -15.23 2.15
C ALA A 232 0.03 -16.48 2.67
N ALA A 233 1.34 -16.38 2.92
CA ALA A 233 2.13 -17.47 3.49
C ALA A 233 2.04 -17.52 5.04
N HIS A 234 1.91 -16.35 5.68
CA HIS A 234 1.84 -16.22 7.14
C HIS A 234 0.49 -16.70 7.68
N GLY A 235 -0.58 -16.46 6.94
CA GLY A 235 -1.94 -16.51 7.44
C GLY A 235 -2.30 -15.26 8.25
N THR A 236 -3.59 -14.99 8.41
CA THR A 236 -4.07 -13.86 9.22
C THR A 236 -5.27 -14.28 10.05
N PRO A 237 -5.27 -14.02 11.38
CA PRO A 237 -6.45 -14.24 12.22
C PRO A 237 -7.67 -13.49 11.70
N GLN A 238 -8.86 -13.93 12.05
CA GLN A 238 -10.11 -13.32 11.62
C GLN A 238 -10.23 -11.86 12.08
N HIS A 239 -9.88 -11.58 13.32
CA HIS A 239 -9.73 -10.26 13.91
C HIS A 239 -8.24 -10.03 14.11
N CYS A 240 -7.69 -9.00 13.50
CA CYS A 240 -6.25 -8.80 13.58
C CYS A 240 -5.85 -7.34 13.37
N HIS A 241 -4.77 -6.98 14.02
CA HIS A 241 -3.97 -5.82 13.71
C HIS A 241 -2.69 -6.28 13.02
N LEU A 242 -2.34 -5.65 11.91
CA LEU A 242 -1.07 -5.91 11.23
C LEU A 242 -0.33 -4.60 10.95
N ARG A 243 0.99 -4.68 10.97
CA ARG A 243 1.88 -3.59 10.58
C ARG A 243 2.93 -4.13 9.62
N ALA A 244 3.20 -3.41 8.55
CA ALA A 244 4.29 -3.71 7.63
C ALA A 244 5.09 -2.45 7.31
N GLU A 245 6.41 -2.60 7.18
CA GLU A 245 7.31 -1.53 6.79
C GLU A 245 8.10 -1.91 5.53
N PHE A 246 8.14 -1.00 4.57
CA PHE A 246 8.88 -1.18 3.32
C PHE A 246 10.29 -0.61 3.47
N ARG A 247 11.30 -1.47 3.44
CA ARG A 247 12.71 -1.11 3.68
C ARG A 247 13.50 -0.91 2.39
N ALA A 248 13.30 -1.80 1.42
CA ALA A 248 14.02 -1.75 0.14
C ALA A 248 13.18 -2.32 -1.01
N PRO A 249 13.36 -1.84 -2.26
CA PRO A 249 12.68 -2.40 -3.41
C PRO A 249 13.15 -3.83 -3.72
N VAL A 250 12.23 -4.68 -4.15
CA VAL A 250 12.50 -6.04 -4.65
C VAL A 250 12.63 -5.98 -6.17
N LEU A 251 13.78 -6.34 -6.72
CA LEU A 251 14.01 -6.38 -8.17
C LEU A 251 13.29 -7.58 -8.82
N LEU A 252 12.82 -7.38 -10.05
CA LEU A 252 12.20 -8.41 -10.87
C LEU A 252 12.94 -8.60 -12.21
N PRO A 253 13.25 -9.86 -12.61
CA PRO A 253 13.12 -11.08 -11.81
C PRO A 253 14.10 -11.10 -10.65
N GLY A 254 13.84 -11.94 -9.65
CA GLY A 254 14.72 -12.05 -8.50
C GLY A 254 14.37 -13.23 -7.61
N THR A 255 15.15 -13.40 -6.56
CA THR A 255 14.93 -14.41 -5.53
C THR A 255 14.88 -13.73 -4.18
N VAL A 256 13.92 -14.12 -3.34
CA VAL A 256 13.74 -13.59 -1.98
C VAL A 256 13.46 -14.73 -1.01
N THR A 257 13.88 -14.56 0.23
CA THR A 257 13.62 -15.48 1.33
C THR A 257 12.52 -14.93 2.20
N TYR A 258 11.46 -15.69 2.39
CA TYR A 258 10.44 -15.44 3.40
C TYR A 258 10.88 -16.06 4.73
N ALA A 259 10.89 -15.27 5.78
CA ALA A 259 11.23 -15.65 7.13
C ALA A 259 10.10 -15.26 8.08
N ALA A 260 9.72 -16.13 9.02
CA ALA A 260 8.62 -15.86 9.94
C ALA A 260 8.77 -16.62 11.26
N GLN A 261 8.35 -15.98 12.35
CA GLN A 261 8.23 -16.56 13.69
C GLN A 261 7.36 -15.67 14.58
N ASP A 262 6.50 -16.25 15.41
CA ASP A 262 5.76 -15.60 16.49
C ASP A 262 5.01 -14.33 16.05
N GLY A 263 4.23 -14.43 14.96
CA GLY A 263 3.46 -13.32 14.43
C GLY A 263 4.28 -12.30 13.64
N ARG A 264 5.62 -12.44 13.56
CA ARG A 264 6.51 -11.57 12.78
C ARG A 264 6.93 -12.24 11.49
N PHE A 265 7.15 -11.42 10.47
CA PHE A 265 7.70 -11.89 9.20
C PHE A 265 8.67 -10.87 8.59
N GLU A 266 9.57 -11.39 7.78
CA GLU A 266 10.48 -10.60 6.96
C GLU A 266 10.55 -11.16 5.53
N LEU A 267 10.73 -10.27 4.58
CA LEU A 267 11.12 -10.62 3.21
C LEU A 267 12.55 -10.14 2.99
N ARG A 268 13.46 -11.07 2.75
CA ARG A 268 14.88 -10.79 2.56
C ARG A 268 15.29 -11.10 1.13
N GLY A 269 16.19 -10.31 0.60
CA GLY A 269 16.87 -10.55 -0.67
C GLY A 269 18.29 -11.08 -0.47
N PRO A 270 19.10 -11.05 -1.54
CA PRO A 270 20.50 -11.43 -1.45
C PRO A 270 21.25 -10.65 -0.36
N GLN A 271 22.20 -11.32 0.30
CA GLN A 271 23.01 -10.76 1.39
C GLN A 271 22.14 -10.29 2.58
N ASP A 272 21.05 -11.01 2.87
CA ASP A 272 20.09 -10.70 3.95
C ASP A 272 19.51 -9.27 3.92
N ARG A 273 19.49 -8.64 2.74
CA ARG A 273 18.91 -7.33 2.57
C ARG A 273 17.42 -7.37 2.87
N ILE A 274 16.99 -6.72 3.93
CA ILE A 274 15.58 -6.65 4.30
C ILE A 274 14.82 -5.76 3.31
N HIS A 275 13.78 -6.33 2.70
CA HIS A 275 12.85 -5.65 1.81
C HIS A 275 11.59 -5.20 2.53
N VAL A 276 11.02 -6.08 3.36
CA VAL A 276 9.80 -5.85 4.15
C VAL A 276 9.98 -6.47 5.52
N THR A 277 9.51 -5.78 6.53
CA THR A 277 9.27 -6.36 7.86
C THR A 277 7.79 -6.23 8.18
N GLY A 278 7.21 -7.17 8.91
CA GLY A 278 5.82 -7.08 9.33
C GLY A 278 5.51 -7.89 10.57
N GLU A 279 4.40 -7.52 11.18
CA GLU A 279 3.88 -8.12 12.40
C GLU A 279 2.37 -8.29 12.27
N VAL A 280 1.85 -9.39 12.78
CA VAL A 280 0.43 -9.72 12.81
C VAL A 280 0.04 -10.09 14.23
N TYR A 281 -0.92 -9.37 14.78
CA TYR A 281 -1.43 -9.58 16.13
C TYR A 281 -2.91 -9.97 16.06
N PRO A 282 -3.34 -11.05 16.73
CA PRO A 282 -4.77 -11.30 16.94
C PRO A 282 -5.37 -10.22 17.83
N MET A 283 -6.64 -9.89 17.63
CA MET A 283 -7.41 -8.95 18.45
C MET A 283 -8.51 -9.68 19.19
#